data_40c63462292e433eeac6b0b8309292ec
#
_entry.id   40c63462292e433eeac6b0b8309292ec
#
_cell.length_a   1.000
_cell.length_b   1.000
_cell.length_c   1.000
_cell.angle_alpha   90.00
_cell.angle_beta   90.00
_cell.angle_gamma   90.00
#
_symmetry.space_group_name_H-M   'P 1'
#
loop_
_entity.id
_entity.type
_entity.pdbx_description
1 polymer ?
#
loop_
_entity_poly.entity_id
_entity_poly.type
_entity_poly.pdbx_seq_one_letter_code
_entity_poly.pdbx_strand_id
1 'polypeptide(L)'
;QTNILRQLPPGIGFADEKIADQPVPEGAEGWFAIPKWQSVAPTYGEAVQKVLDLIKKTRDGKFYNYRENQLGPKNLRQSEKSAKMFQKFGEEQKDFDILVIPAQFGIFHRGRSVRRALEIMKDNQFGLGAFAVGIMLLTHPERLQNYDDLWIDCAGDEFSPEADGVFSFAPYFKFIGDEVKFDTFWANLASVLYGSASGFVSQ
;
A
#
# COMPACT_ATOMS: atom_id res chain seq x y z
N GLN A 1 5.93 12.44 8.55
CA GLN A 1 4.85 11.59 8.02
C GLN A 1 3.49 11.95 8.65
N THR A 2 3.41 12.12 9.99
CA THR A 2 2.13 12.31 10.72
C THR A 2 1.35 13.57 10.33
N ASN A 3 1.99 14.66 9.91
CA ASN A 3 1.30 15.90 9.56
C ASN A 3 0.36 15.77 8.36
N ILE A 4 0.74 14.99 7.35
CA ILE A 4 -0.13 14.76 6.19
C ILE A 4 -1.25 13.77 6.54
N LEU A 5 -0.99 12.81 7.42
CA LEU A 5 -1.97 11.82 7.85
C LEU A 5 -3.11 12.45 8.66
N ARG A 6 -2.89 13.61 9.29
CA ARG A 6 -3.95 14.41 9.96
C ARG A 6 -5.01 14.94 8.99
N GLN A 7 -4.75 14.94 7.68
CA GLN A 7 -5.74 15.31 6.66
C GLN A 7 -6.71 14.17 6.32
N LEU A 8 -6.41 12.93 6.74
CA LEU A 8 -7.39 11.85 6.77
C LEU A 8 -8.46 12.14 7.85
N PRO A 9 -9.57 11.39 7.90
CA PRO A 9 -10.69 11.72 8.78
C PRO A 9 -10.30 12.03 10.22
N PRO A 10 -11.07 12.93 10.92
CA PRO A 10 -10.81 13.30 12.29
C PRO A 10 -10.70 12.07 13.21
N GLY A 11 -9.70 12.07 14.07
CA GLY A 11 -9.53 10.98 15.04
C GLY A 11 -8.40 10.01 14.74
N ILE A 12 -7.63 10.21 13.67
CA ILE A 12 -6.35 9.51 13.52
C ILE A 12 -5.43 10.02 14.63
N GLY A 13 -5.14 9.15 15.59
CA GLY A 13 -4.40 9.45 16.80
C GLY A 13 -2.88 9.46 16.58
N PHE A 14 -2.14 8.81 17.48
CA PHE A 14 -0.70 8.85 17.54
C PHE A 14 -0.09 7.52 17.12
N ALA A 15 1.18 7.55 16.72
CA ALA A 15 2.05 6.41 16.51
C ALA A 15 3.00 6.23 17.71
N ASP A 16 3.46 5.01 17.96
CA ASP A 16 4.63 4.80 18.81
C ASP A 16 5.91 5.12 18.02
N GLU A 17 6.34 6.38 18.10
CA GLU A 17 7.51 6.86 17.35
C GLU A 17 8.82 6.16 17.77
N LYS A 18 8.88 5.58 18.99
CA LYS A 18 10.06 4.86 19.47
C LYS A 18 10.37 3.59 18.68
N ILE A 19 9.36 3.02 18.01
CA ILE A 19 9.57 1.86 17.14
C ILE A 19 10.53 2.24 15.98
N ALA A 20 10.42 3.46 15.47
CA ALA A 20 11.28 3.95 14.39
C ALA A 20 12.73 4.23 14.80
N ASP A 21 13.06 4.23 16.10
CA ASP A 21 14.43 4.32 16.60
C ASP A 21 15.19 2.98 16.47
N GLN A 22 14.48 1.90 16.19
CA GLN A 22 15.08 0.58 16.00
C GLN A 22 15.78 0.47 14.65
N PRO A 23 16.81 -0.38 14.52
CA PRO A 23 17.44 -0.67 13.23
C PRO A 23 16.40 -1.14 12.21
N VAL A 24 16.50 -0.63 10.98
CA VAL A 24 15.64 -1.05 9.88
C VAL A 24 15.94 -2.50 9.53
N PRO A 25 14.95 -3.39 9.49
CA PRO A 25 15.15 -4.80 9.09
C PRO A 25 15.71 -4.92 7.68
N GLU A 26 16.50 -5.97 7.44
CA GLU A 26 17.06 -6.27 6.12
C GLU A 26 15.96 -6.36 5.06
N GLY A 27 16.12 -5.63 3.97
CA GLY A 27 15.18 -5.56 2.84
C GLY A 27 14.14 -4.44 2.96
N ALA A 28 13.94 -3.83 4.13
CA ALA A 28 13.12 -2.65 4.28
C ALA A 28 13.90 -1.38 3.91
N GLU A 29 13.20 -0.40 3.34
CA GLU A 29 13.74 0.92 3.01
C GLU A 29 13.65 1.89 4.19
N GLY A 30 12.77 1.61 5.14
CA GLY A 30 12.55 2.46 6.32
C GLY A 30 11.34 2.06 7.14
N TRP A 31 11.05 2.90 8.15
CA TRP A 31 9.86 2.83 8.98
C TRP A 31 8.79 3.77 8.43
N PHE A 32 7.57 3.23 8.27
CA PHE A 32 6.44 3.95 7.69
C PHE A 32 5.28 3.99 8.68
N ALA A 33 4.69 5.19 8.82
CA ALA A 33 3.49 5.42 9.60
C ALA A 33 2.26 5.09 8.74
N ILE A 34 1.52 4.04 9.07
CA ILE A 34 0.35 3.56 8.33
C ILE A 34 -0.84 3.49 9.29
N PRO A 35 -1.89 4.33 9.11
CA PRO A 35 -3.09 4.25 9.94
C PRO A 35 -3.76 2.89 9.84
N LYS A 36 -4.45 2.47 10.90
CA LYS A 36 -5.40 1.35 10.80
C LYS A 36 -6.52 1.79 9.86
N TRP A 37 -6.74 1.08 8.75
CA TRP A 37 -7.74 1.50 7.75
C TRP A 37 -9.15 1.60 8.34
N GLN A 38 -9.47 0.81 9.38
CA GLN A 38 -10.73 0.84 10.11
C GLN A 38 -10.98 2.18 10.82
N SER A 39 -9.93 2.92 11.15
CA SER A 39 -10.06 4.29 11.70
C SER A 39 -10.33 5.33 10.61
N VAL A 40 -10.15 4.97 9.35
CA VAL A 40 -10.31 5.87 8.20
C VAL A 40 -11.70 5.74 7.57
N ALA A 41 -12.23 4.50 7.41
CA ALA A 41 -13.51 4.24 6.79
C ALA A 41 -14.14 2.92 7.26
N PRO A 42 -15.48 2.75 7.07
CA PRO A 42 -16.18 1.52 7.43
C PRO A 42 -15.75 0.29 6.65
N THR A 43 -15.31 0.45 5.39
CA THR A 43 -14.86 -0.64 4.52
C THR A 43 -13.45 -0.36 3.98
N TYR A 44 -12.74 -1.43 3.64
CA TYR A 44 -11.39 -1.34 3.09
C TYR A 44 -11.35 -0.52 1.80
N GLY A 45 -12.28 -0.77 0.89
CA GLY A 45 -12.36 -0.05 -0.38
C GLY A 45 -12.64 1.45 -0.21
N GLU A 46 -13.50 1.83 0.75
CA GLU A 46 -13.72 3.24 1.10
C GLU A 46 -12.48 3.89 1.71
N ALA A 47 -11.71 3.13 2.53
CA ALA A 47 -10.45 3.62 3.06
C ALA A 47 -9.43 3.87 1.93
N VAL A 48 -9.32 2.92 0.97
CA VAL A 48 -8.50 3.11 -0.23
C VAL A 48 -8.95 4.35 -1.00
N GLN A 49 -10.26 4.52 -1.26
CA GLN A 49 -10.79 5.69 -2.00
C GLN A 49 -10.38 7.00 -1.33
N LYS A 50 -10.52 7.12 0.00
CA LYS A 50 -10.11 8.34 0.72
C LYS A 50 -8.61 8.65 0.59
N VAL A 51 -7.77 7.62 0.56
CA VAL A 51 -6.33 7.80 0.31
C VAL A 51 -6.07 8.28 -1.12
N LEU A 52 -6.75 7.70 -2.12
CA LEU A 52 -6.63 8.12 -3.52
C LEU A 52 -7.09 9.58 -3.72
N ASP A 53 -8.19 9.97 -3.06
CA ASP A 53 -8.70 11.35 -3.09
C ASP A 53 -7.70 12.33 -2.46
N LEU A 54 -7.04 11.92 -1.37
CA LEU A 54 -6.02 12.74 -0.73
C LEU A 54 -4.75 12.83 -1.59
N ILE A 55 -4.34 11.75 -2.26
CA ILE A 55 -3.24 11.79 -3.25
C ILE A 55 -3.57 12.80 -4.36
N LYS A 56 -4.79 12.75 -4.91
CA LYS A 56 -5.24 13.69 -5.93
C LYS A 56 -5.16 15.14 -5.45
N LYS A 57 -5.63 15.40 -4.22
CA LYS A 57 -5.60 16.72 -3.61
C LYS A 57 -4.18 17.23 -3.39
N THR A 58 -3.28 16.41 -2.86
CA THR A 58 -1.90 16.82 -2.53
C THR A 58 -0.98 16.92 -3.74
N ARG A 59 -1.43 16.42 -4.89
CA ARG A 59 -0.74 16.52 -6.17
C ARG A 59 -1.43 17.53 -7.14
N ASP A 60 -2.19 18.49 -6.61
CA ASP A 60 -2.87 19.53 -7.39
C ASP A 60 -3.72 18.97 -8.54
N GLY A 61 -4.37 17.83 -8.31
CA GLY A 61 -5.20 17.14 -9.29
C GLY A 61 -4.44 16.24 -10.27
N LYS A 62 -3.10 16.19 -10.23
CA LYS A 62 -2.27 15.32 -11.07
C LYS A 62 -2.31 13.86 -10.59
N PHE A 63 -3.50 13.29 -10.66
CA PHE A 63 -3.80 11.92 -10.28
C PHE A 63 -4.98 11.39 -11.08
N TYR A 64 -4.88 10.16 -11.59
CA TYR A 64 -5.95 9.49 -12.29
C TYR A 64 -6.21 8.09 -11.73
N ASN A 65 -7.47 7.79 -11.40
CA ASN A 65 -7.93 6.49 -10.94
C ASN A 65 -8.68 5.75 -12.07
N TYR A 66 -8.08 4.70 -12.65
CA TYR A 66 -8.74 3.88 -13.65
C TYR A 66 -9.80 2.93 -13.06
N ARG A 67 -9.86 2.81 -11.74
CA ARG A 67 -10.76 1.89 -10.99
C ARG A 67 -11.80 2.65 -10.18
N GLU A 68 -12.18 3.84 -10.66
CA GLU A 68 -13.24 4.62 -10.05
C GLU A 68 -14.52 3.78 -9.95
N ASN A 69 -15.18 3.79 -8.78
CA ASN A 69 -16.36 2.98 -8.47
C ASN A 69 -16.15 1.45 -8.47
N GLN A 70 -14.91 0.94 -8.56
CA GLN A 70 -14.57 -0.48 -8.56
C GLN A 70 -13.76 -0.89 -7.33
N LEU A 71 -13.85 -0.15 -6.22
CA LEU A 71 -13.11 -0.46 -4.99
C LEU A 71 -13.96 -1.18 -3.92
N GLY A 72 -15.18 -1.56 -4.28
CA GLY A 72 -16.04 -2.34 -3.39
C GLY A 72 -15.55 -3.78 -3.18
N PRO A 73 -16.11 -4.52 -2.19
CA PRO A 73 -15.63 -5.85 -1.78
C PRO A 73 -15.77 -6.93 -2.86
N LYS A 74 -16.57 -6.70 -3.90
CA LYS A 74 -16.65 -7.59 -5.06
C LYS A 74 -15.44 -7.46 -6.00
N ASN A 75 -14.79 -6.30 -5.99
CA ASN A 75 -13.65 -6.02 -6.86
C ASN A 75 -12.33 -6.02 -6.10
N LEU A 76 -12.27 -5.42 -4.90
CA LEU A 76 -11.04 -5.23 -4.14
C LEU A 76 -11.13 -5.88 -2.76
N ARG A 77 -10.09 -6.63 -2.39
CA ARG A 77 -9.92 -7.14 -1.03
C ARG A 77 -8.46 -7.23 -0.65
N GLN A 78 -8.17 -7.15 0.65
CA GLN A 78 -6.86 -7.53 1.14
C GLN A 78 -6.65 -9.03 1.03
N SER A 79 -5.44 -9.46 0.69
CA SER A 79 -5.05 -10.86 0.79
C SER A 79 -5.08 -11.31 2.25
N GLU A 80 -5.35 -12.59 2.48
CA GLU A 80 -5.45 -13.13 3.85
C GLU A 80 -4.15 -12.92 4.65
N LYS A 81 -2.99 -13.13 4.03
CA LYS A 81 -1.68 -12.92 4.68
C LYS A 81 -1.49 -11.47 5.09
N SER A 82 -1.80 -10.53 4.19
CA SER A 82 -1.68 -9.09 4.47
C SER A 82 -2.60 -8.67 5.62
N ALA A 83 -3.87 -9.07 5.58
CA ALA A 83 -4.84 -8.77 6.63
C ALA A 83 -4.40 -9.30 8.01
N LYS A 84 -3.92 -10.55 8.08
CA LYS A 84 -3.39 -11.14 9.32
C LYS A 84 -2.16 -10.40 9.87
N MET A 85 -1.26 -9.94 8.99
CA MET A 85 -0.07 -9.20 9.42
C MET A 85 -0.45 -7.81 9.96
N PHE A 86 -1.36 -7.10 9.30
CA PHE A 86 -1.88 -5.83 9.82
C PHE A 86 -2.64 -6.00 11.14
N GLN A 87 -3.40 -7.09 11.30
CA GLN A 87 -4.02 -7.42 12.59
C GLN A 87 -2.96 -7.64 13.67
N LYS A 88 -1.90 -8.40 13.41
CA LYS A 88 -0.79 -8.63 14.35
C LYS A 88 -0.15 -7.32 14.79
N PHE A 89 0.23 -6.43 13.83
CA PHE A 89 0.73 -5.09 14.16
C PHE A 89 -0.28 -4.28 14.98
N GLY A 90 -1.57 -4.42 14.67
CA GLY A 90 -2.65 -3.77 15.39
C GLY A 90 -2.77 -4.23 16.85
N GLU A 91 -2.49 -5.50 17.14
CA GLU A 91 -2.45 -6.08 18.48
C GLU A 91 -1.18 -5.65 19.25
N GLU A 92 -0.01 -5.69 18.59
CA GLU A 92 1.28 -5.25 19.16
C GLU A 92 1.28 -3.73 19.47
N GLN A 93 0.62 -2.94 18.65
CA GLN A 93 0.52 -1.48 18.76
C GLN A 93 -0.93 -1.06 19.08
N LYS A 94 -1.59 -1.76 20.00
CA LYS A 94 -3.03 -1.62 20.30
C LYS A 94 -3.44 -0.25 20.79
N ASP A 95 -2.53 0.44 21.49
CA ASP A 95 -2.77 1.75 22.10
C ASP A 95 -2.60 2.90 21.10
N PHE A 96 -2.27 2.59 19.84
CA PHE A 96 -2.00 3.56 18.78
C PHE A 96 -2.91 3.32 17.59
N ASP A 97 -3.37 4.39 16.94
CA ASP A 97 -4.18 4.32 15.72
C ASP A 97 -3.33 4.28 14.45
N ILE A 98 -2.07 4.70 14.55
CA ILE A 98 -1.10 4.68 13.48
C ILE A 98 -0.06 3.61 13.80
N LEU A 99 0.07 2.64 12.92
CA LEU A 99 1.06 1.59 13.00
C LEU A 99 2.40 2.08 12.44
N VAL A 100 3.49 1.74 13.09
CA VAL A 100 4.86 1.93 12.59
C VAL A 100 5.33 0.59 12.05
N ILE A 101 5.52 0.51 10.73
CA ILE A 101 5.80 -0.74 10.01
C ILE A 101 7.06 -0.58 9.16
N PRO A 102 8.03 -1.51 9.26
CA PRO A 102 9.18 -1.50 8.36
C PRO A 102 8.74 -2.01 6.99
N ALA A 103 9.05 -1.26 5.94
CA ALA A 103 8.54 -1.54 4.61
C ALA A 103 9.48 -1.08 3.48
N GLN A 104 9.15 -1.50 2.25
CA GLN A 104 9.80 -1.07 1.03
C GLN A 104 8.78 -0.90 -0.11
N PHE A 105 9.10 -0.01 -1.08
CA PHE A 105 8.21 0.38 -2.18
C PHE A 105 8.23 -0.54 -3.40
N GLY A 106 9.00 -1.63 -3.39
CA GLY A 106 9.01 -2.58 -4.51
C GLY A 106 10.40 -2.94 -5.03
N ILE A 107 11.44 -2.19 -4.70
CA ILE A 107 12.79 -2.41 -5.25
C ILE A 107 13.31 -3.83 -4.97
N PHE A 108 13.00 -4.39 -3.80
CA PHE A 108 13.41 -5.74 -3.41
C PHE A 108 12.81 -6.83 -4.32
N HIS A 109 11.65 -6.57 -4.92
CA HIS A 109 10.94 -7.48 -5.81
C HIS A 109 10.87 -7.00 -7.27
N ARG A 110 11.70 -6.04 -7.65
CA ARG A 110 11.73 -5.50 -9.01
C ARG A 110 11.86 -6.60 -10.07
N GLY A 111 11.08 -6.49 -11.13
CA GLY A 111 11.12 -7.39 -12.28
C GLY A 111 10.39 -8.72 -12.07
N ARG A 112 9.73 -8.91 -10.92
CA ARG A 112 8.90 -10.08 -10.64
C ARG A 112 7.42 -9.75 -10.81
N SER A 113 6.63 -10.75 -11.22
CA SER A 113 5.17 -10.63 -11.09
C SER A 113 4.79 -10.62 -9.60
N VAL A 114 3.62 -10.05 -9.28
CA VAL A 114 3.08 -10.06 -7.92
C VAL A 114 3.01 -11.48 -7.36
N ARG A 115 2.50 -12.42 -8.15
CA ARG A 115 2.44 -13.84 -7.78
C ARG A 115 3.81 -14.39 -7.43
N ARG A 116 4.83 -14.16 -8.27
CA ARG A 116 6.20 -14.65 -7.99
C ARG A 116 6.83 -13.97 -6.78
N ALA A 117 6.58 -12.69 -6.60
CA ALA A 117 7.03 -11.97 -5.41
C ALA A 117 6.46 -12.60 -4.12
N LEU A 118 5.15 -12.86 -4.09
CA LEU A 118 4.48 -13.49 -2.94
C LEU A 118 4.99 -14.90 -2.65
N GLU A 119 5.28 -15.70 -3.70
CA GLU A 119 5.84 -17.07 -3.55
C GLU A 119 7.21 -17.10 -2.87
N ILE A 120 8.03 -16.07 -3.08
CA ILE A 120 9.41 -16.00 -2.55
C ILE A 120 9.54 -15.15 -1.29
N MET A 121 8.48 -14.45 -0.87
CA MET A 121 8.45 -13.72 0.39
C MET A 121 8.64 -14.68 1.56
N LYS A 122 9.62 -14.39 2.42
CA LYS A 122 9.89 -15.16 3.65
C LYS A 122 8.71 -15.02 4.62
N ASP A 123 8.71 -15.81 5.69
CA ASP A 123 7.63 -15.81 6.69
C ASP A 123 7.48 -14.46 7.39
N ASN A 124 8.57 -13.71 7.54
CA ASN A 124 8.57 -12.36 8.12
C ASN A 124 8.26 -11.25 7.12
N GLN A 125 7.92 -11.57 5.87
CA GLN A 125 7.62 -10.61 4.82
C GLN A 125 6.20 -10.82 4.27
N PHE A 126 5.50 -9.75 3.95
CA PHE A 126 4.14 -9.79 3.40
C PHE A 126 3.92 -8.65 2.41
N GLY A 127 3.02 -8.85 1.45
CA GLY A 127 2.65 -7.81 0.48
C GLY A 127 1.91 -6.66 1.15
N LEU A 128 2.18 -5.43 0.71
CA LEU A 128 1.40 -4.26 1.10
C LEU A 128 0.29 -4.01 0.09
N GLY A 129 -0.92 -3.72 0.58
CA GLY A 129 -2.07 -3.38 -0.24
C GLY A 129 -2.14 -1.90 -0.62
N ALA A 130 -3.11 -1.54 -1.46
CA ALA A 130 -3.29 -0.21 -2.02
C ALA A 130 -3.46 0.89 -0.96
N PHE A 131 -4.10 0.58 0.16
CA PHE A 131 -4.22 1.51 1.28
C PHE A 131 -2.85 1.87 1.84
N ALA A 132 -2.05 0.86 2.21
CA ALA A 132 -0.73 1.07 2.81
C ALA A 132 0.24 1.75 1.84
N VAL A 133 0.32 1.28 0.59
CA VAL A 133 1.16 1.90 -0.46
C VAL A 133 0.73 3.34 -0.73
N GLY A 134 -0.57 3.61 -0.80
CA GLY A 134 -1.09 4.97 -0.97
C GLY A 134 -0.70 5.90 0.19
N ILE A 135 -0.77 5.44 1.44
CA ILE A 135 -0.29 6.17 2.62
C ILE A 135 1.24 6.43 2.52
N MET A 136 2.01 5.43 2.13
CA MET A 136 3.45 5.60 1.92
C MET A 136 3.75 6.66 0.84
N LEU A 137 3.00 6.67 -0.27
CA LEU A 137 3.12 7.69 -1.33
C LEU A 137 2.68 9.08 -0.90
N LEU A 138 1.71 9.20 0.01
CA LEU A 138 1.33 10.48 0.61
C LEU A 138 2.43 11.06 1.48
N THR A 139 3.12 10.21 2.23
CA THR A 139 4.19 10.63 3.16
C THR A 139 5.55 10.75 2.50
N HIS A 140 5.72 10.11 1.33
CA HIS A 140 6.96 10.11 0.51
C HIS A 140 6.62 10.37 -0.96
N PRO A 141 6.13 11.59 -1.29
CA PRO A 141 5.67 11.90 -2.65
C PRO A 141 6.79 11.86 -3.69
N GLU A 142 8.05 11.96 -3.25
CA GLU A 142 9.26 11.88 -4.09
C GLU A 142 9.47 10.50 -4.73
N ARG A 143 8.81 9.46 -4.21
CA ARG A 143 8.97 8.07 -4.70
C ARG A 143 8.32 7.79 -6.04
N LEU A 144 7.42 8.67 -6.49
CA LEU A 144 6.70 8.49 -7.75
C LEU A 144 6.43 9.86 -8.38
N GLN A 145 7.48 10.44 -9.02
CA GLN A 145 7.47 11.77 -9.62
C GLN A 145 7.96 11.80 -11.07
N ASN A 146 8.65 10.72 -11.52
CA ASN A 146 9.26 10.66 -12.83
C ASN A 146 8.82 9.40 -13.58
N TYR A 147 8.89 9.45 -14.90
CA TYR A 147 8.55 8.32 -15.77
C TYR A 147 9.40 7.06 -15.49
N ASP A 148 10.67 7.25 -15.12
CA ASP A 148 11.62 6.16 -14.84
C ASP A 148 11.53 5.62 -13.40
N ASP A 149 10.69 6.22 -12.57
CA ASP A 149 10.45 5.71 -11.22
C ASP A 149 9.80 4.33 -11.28
N LEU A 150 10.24 3.43 -10.39
CA LEU A 150 9.69 2.08 -10.30
C LEU A 150 8.20 2.14 -9.99
N TRP A 151 7.38 1.51 -10.81
CA TRP A 151 5.96 1.32 -10.58
C TRP A 151 5.75 0.36 -9.42
N ILE A 152 4.76 0.63 -8.58
CA ILE A 152 4.62 -0.01 -7.28
C ILE A 152 3.40 -0.91 -7.28
N ASP A 153 3.63 -2.23 -7.32
CA ASP A 153 2.57 -3.22 -7.17
C ASP A 153 2.12 -3.30 -5.71
N CYS A 154 0.81 -3.25 -5.50
CA CYS A 154 0.16 -3.42 -4.20
C CYS A 154 -0.08 -4.90 -3.93
N ALA A 155 1.01 -5.65 -3.69
CA ALA A 155 1.00 -7.11 -3.60
C ALA A 155 0.20 -7.68 -2.41
N GLY A 156 -0.24 -6.83 -1.49
CA GLY A 156 -1.11 -7.21 -0.37
C GLY A 156 -2.60 -7.22 -0.71
N ASP A 157 -2.96 -6.83 -1.92
CA ASP A 157 -4.35 -6.80 -2.39
C ASP A 157 -4.58 -7.73 -3.57
N GLU A 158 -5.83 -8.18 -3.68
CA GLU A 158 -6.35 -8.95 -4.79
C GLU A 158 -7.51 -8.19 -5.44
N PHE A 159 -7.56 -8.19 -6.77
CA PHE A 159 -8.58 -7.46 -7.52
C PHE A 159 -9.25 -8.36 -8.57
N SER A 160 -10.61 -8.27 -8.63
CA SER A 160 -11.48 -8.92 -9.62
C SER A 160 -12.09 -7.84 -10.52
N PRO A 161 -11.63 -7.67 -11.76
CA PRO A 161 -12.12 -6.60 -12.64
C PRO A 161 -13.60 -6.77 -13.00
N GLU A 162 -14.07 -8.00 -13.16
CA GLU A 162 -15.45 -8.32 -13.54
C GLU A 162 -16.39 -8.49 -12.33
N ALA A 163 -15.87 -8.38 -11.10
CA ALA A 163 -16.63 -8.61 -9.86
C ALA A 163 -17.30 -10.01 -9.79
N ASP A 164 -16.71 -10.99 -10.47
CA ASP A 164 -17.19 -12.38 -10.62
C ASP A 164 -16.60 -13.33 -9.57
N GLY A 165 -15.75 -12.80 -8.67
CA GLY A 165 -15.04 -13.57 -7.66
C GLY A 165 -13.69 -14.14 -8.12
N VAL A 166 -13.28 -13.90 -9.37
CA VAL A 166 -11.96 -14.29 -9.88
C VAL A 166 -10.95 -13.17 -9.61
N PHE A 167 -10.18 -13.31 -8.55
CA PHE A 167 -9.18 -12.33 -8.12
C PHE A 167 -7.82 -12.62 -8.77
N SER A 168 -7.67 -12.24 -10.02
CA SER A 168 -6.47 -12.52 -10.83
C SER A 168 -5.58 -11.29 -11.09
N PHE A 169 -6.00 -10.12 -10.62
CA PHE A 169 -5.29 -8.86 -10.76
C PHE A 169 -4.75 -8.37 -9.41
N ALA A 170 -3.76 -7.49 -9.45
CA ALA A 170 -3.31 -6.70 -8.31
C ALA A 170 -3.35 -5.21 -8.66
N PRO A 171 -3.67 -4.33 -7.69
CA PRO A 171 -3.56 -2.90 -7.90
C PRO A 171 -2.10 -2.45 -7.99
N TYR A 172 -1.86 -1.32 -8.63
CA TYR A 172 -0.55 -0.68 -8.68
C TYR A 172 -0.65 0.83 -8.84
N PHE A 173 0.45 1.52 -8.48
CA PHE A 173 0.67 2.93 -8.74
C PHE A 173 1.80 3.11 -9.76
N LYS A 174 1.63 4.07 -10.67
CA LYS A 174 2.67 4.48 -11.64
C LYS A 174 2.66 5.99 -11.85
N PHE A 175 3.79 6.52 -12.34
CA PHE A 175 3.85 7.89 -12.84
C PHE A 175 4.01 7.87 -14.36
N ILE A 176 3.07 8.48 -15.07
CA ILE A 176 3.11 8.61 -16.54
C ILE A 176 2.23 9.78 -16.97
N GLY A 177 2.70 10.58 -17.94
CA GLY A 177 1.97 11.74 -18.45
C GLY A 177 1.83 12.85 -17.40
N ASP A 178 2.88 13.10 -16.62
CA ASP A 178 2.97 14.13 -15.57
C ASP A 178 1.98 13.94 -14.40
N GLU A 179 1.45 12.73 -14.23
CA GLU A 179 0.53 12.43 -13.14
C GLU A 179 0.74 11.04 -12.56
N VAL A 180 0.36 10.85 -11.30
CA VAL A 180 0.26 9.52 -10.68
C VAL A 180 -1.02 8.85 -11.14
N LYS A 181 -0.93 7.57 -11.49
CA LYS A 181 -2.07 6.75 -11.88
C LYS A 181 -2.22 5.56 -10.95
N PHE A 182 -3.46 5.25 -10.62
CA PHE A 182 -3.85 4.03 -9.94
C PHE A 182 -4.63 3.14 -10.91
N ASP A 183 -4.21 1.88 -11.03
CA ASP A 183 -4.85 0.91 -11.92
C ASP A 183 -4.62 -0.51 -11.40
N THR A 184 -5.06 -1.55 -12.12
CA THR A 184 -4.84 -2.95 -11.82
C THR A 184 -4.30 -3.70 -13.02
N PHE A 185 -3.49 -4.74 -12.78
CA PHE A 185 -2.91 -5.55 -13.83
C PHE A 185 -2.84 -7.03 -13.42
N TRP A 186 -2.66 -7.91 -14.38
CA TRP A 186 -2.54 -9.34 -14.14
C TRP A 186 -1.44 -9.67 -13.13
N ALA A 187 -1.82 -10.33 -12.02
CA ALA A 187 -0.89 -10.64 -10.93
C ALA A 187 0.22 -11.65 -11.31
N ASN A 188 0.09 -12.34 -12.45
CA ASN A 188 1.06 -13.31 -12.96
C ASN A 188 2.00 -12.74 -14.02
N LEU A 189 1.82 -11.50 -14.47
CA LEU A 189 2.69 -10.89 -15.48
C LEU A 189 3.83 -10.13 -14.81
N ALA A 190 5.05 -10.41 -15.26
CA ALA A 190 6.26 -9.75 -14.81
C ALA A 190 6.67 -8.61 -15.74
N SER A 191 7.21 -7.53 -15.17
CA SER A 191 7.82 -6.44 -15.95
C SER A 191 8.95 -5.81 -15.15
N VAL A 192 10.02 -5.43 -15.82
CA VAL A 192 11.18 -4.72 -15.22
C VAL A 192 10.82 -3.33 -14.67
N LEU A 193 9.67 -2.80 -15.08
CA LEU A 193 9.14 -1.51 -14.63
C LEU A 193 8.44 -1.60 -13.27
N TYR A 194 8.06 -2.79 -12.81
CA TYR A 194 7.28 -3.01 -11.61
C TYR A 194 8.09 -3.63 -10.48
N GLY A 195 7.66 -3.36 -9.26
CA GLY A 195 8.12 -4.05 -8.07
C GLY A 195 7.04 -4.10 -7.00
N SER A 196 6.94 -5.25 -6.33
CA SER A 196 5.93 -5.48 -5.31
C SER A 196 6.33 -4.86 -3.98
N ALA A 197 5.53 -3.92 -3.49
CA ALA A 197 5.71 -3.35 -2.16
C ALA A 197 5.47 -4.41 -1.08
N SER A 198 6.28 -4.38 -0.03
CA SER A 198 6.18 -5.32 1.08
C SER A 198 6.51 -4.71 2.43
N GLY A 199 5.87 -5.24 3.46
CA GLY A 199 6.18 -4.99 4.86
C GLY A 199 6.95 -6.15 5.47
N PHE A 200 7.59 -5.90 6.62
CA PHE A 200 8.40 -6.86 7.36
C PHE A 200 7.92 -6.93 8.79
N VAL A 201 7.93 -8.13 9.37
CA VAL A 201 7.71 -8.33 10.81
C VAL A 201 9.09 -8.45 11.45
N SER A 202 9.33 -7.68 12.51
CA SER A 202 10.53 -7.84 13.32
C SER A 202 10.58 -9.26 13.91
N GLN A 203 11.73 -9.89 13.82
CA GLN A 203 11.95 -11.20 14.44
C GLN A 203 12.13 -11.08 15.94
#